data_83888e965ba0c7e8da8c021a231bdbcd
#
_entry.id   83888e965ba0c7e8da8c021a231bdbcd
#
_cell.length_a   1.000
_cell.length_b   1.000
_cell.length_c   1.000
_cell.angle_alpha   90.00
_cell.angle_beta   90.00
_cell.angle_gamma   90.00
#
_symmetry.space_group_name_H-M   'P 1'
#
loop_
_entity.id
_entity.type
_entity.pdbx_description
1 polymer ?
#
loop_
_entity_poly.entity_id
_entity_poly.type
_entity_poly.pdbx_seq_one_letter_code
_entity_poly.pdbx_strand_id
1 'polypeptide(L)'
;MIGLISINVIFERAKVQKIGNDVERLRYVVDSAQCWRVLRNGASHTHHSAVNIVNGGIPNNLQVRSTSISLPKKYYFCGNKKNINIMMKLKTILLTLVACFFATFTFAQETELVGANCTSIMVGCKASTDGSVITSHTCDSKYRTWVKMEPAADHEPGTMHKVYKGTMHTSTPNAMENVTLAGEIPEVAHTYAYMNTAYPCMNEKQLAMGESTFSGPDTLMNEKGMFLIEELQRIALQRCDNARDAIRLIGELIAQYGYGDGGECITIADKKEVWQMEILGEGPDKIGGIWAAQRVPDDEVAVSCNVARIGKLDRKNKDYFMCSDNIEKVAKKYGLWDGKGDFIWWKAFPSSYSGNKNFKEREWYIFTQLAPSQHFALDADELPFSIKPDEKVSPQRVMELFRANYEGCPELDQTQNLLYPRKRRVDGEIVTDTVVCPNANPWMDGNERAMYNMLKPGTVTFYRGVAMSWCSYSTIIQCRSWLPDEVGGLCWFSLENPGQSPRIPIYAGETSLPAGFNICGHFGYNENAVLWHYRKANKLAQIRWGNTKDYLLKNVARYEEKAFNELPDLEKKAVNLLKDGKKEEAQKVLNRYTADFAGATRQTWQEMEHKFWEMFWTGF
;
A
#
# COMPACT_ATOMS: atom_id res chain seq x y z
N MET A 1 -40.69 10.17 32.06
CA MET A 1 -39.56 10.68 31.26
C MET A 1 -38.34 9.88 31.68
N ILE A 2 -38.10 8.75 31.01
CA ILE A 2 -37.06 7.77 31.39
C ILE A 2 -35.91 7.98 30.41
N GLY A 3 -34.77 8.43 30.95
CA GLY A 3 -33.56 8.65 30.16
C GLY A 3 -32.96 7.30 29.75
N LEU A 4 -32.74 7.12 28.42
CA LEU A 4 -31.98 6.01 27.84
C LEU A 4 -30.49 6.22 28.13
N ILE A 5 -29.93 5.33 28.92
CA ILE A 5 -28.47 5.23 29.07
C ILE A 5 -27.97 4.30 27.96
N SER A 6 -27.25 4.88 26.96
CA SER A 6 -26.54 4.09 25.96
C SER A 6 -25.22 3.60 26.55
N ILE A 7 -25.10 2.30 26.73
CA ILE A 7 -23.82 1.66 27.07
C ILE A 7 -23.22 1.14 25.75
N ASN A 8 -22.21 1.83 25.24
CA ASN A 8 -21.38 1.31 24.16
C ASN A 8 -20.35 0.34 24.74
N VAL A 9 -20.55 -0.95 24.52
CA VAL A 9 -19.57 -2.00 24.84
C VAL A 9 -18.77 -2.30 23.56
N ILE A 10 -17.52 -1.88 23.56
CA ILE A 10 -16.56 -2.25 22.50
C ILE A 10 -15.98 -3.62 22.87
N PHE A 11 -16.22 -4.63 22.04
CA PHE A 11 -15.57 -5.93 22.16
C PHE A 11 -14.24 -5.94 21.41
N GLU A 12 -13.13 -5.89 22.12
CA GLU A 12 -11.85 -6.41 21.61
C GLU A 12 -11.64 -7.84 22.16
N ARG A 13 -10.97 -8.66 21.35
CA ARG A 13 -10.74 -10.11 21.52
C ARG A 13 -10.39 -10.50 22.95
N ALA A 14 -11.28 -11.18 23.65
CA ALA A 14 -10.98 -11.85 24.90
C ALA A 14 -10.53 -13.28 24.65
N LYS A 15 -9.31 -13.63 25.06
CA LYS A 15 -8.87 -15.03 25.18
C LYS A 15 -9.65 -15.71 26.30
N VAL A 16 -10.43 -16.71 25.97
CA VAL A 16 -11.09 -17.58 26.95
C VAL A 16 -10.13 -18.69 27.33
N GLN A 17 -9.56 -18.65 28.54
CA GLN A 17 -8.88 -19.80 29.15
C GLN A 17 -9.89 -20.62 29.94
N LYS A 18 -10.06 -21.87 29.56
CA LYS A 18 -10.93 -22.84 30.24
C LYS A 18 -10.14 -23.48 31.41
N ILE A 19 -10.51 -23.17 32.63
CA ILE A 19 -9.99 -23.84 33.83
C ILE A 19 -11.15 -24.64 34.45
N GLY A 20 -10.96 -25.98 34.50
CA GLY A 20 -11.63 -26.94 35.40
C GLY A 20 -13.16 -26.90 35.53
N ASN A 21 -13.74 -28.10 35.60
CA ASN A 21 -15.17 -28.36 35.76
C ASN A 21 -15.80 -27.68 36.98
N ASP A 22 -16.18 -26.41 36.86
CA ASP A 22 -17.14 -25.78 37.76
C ASP A 22 -17.85 -24.63 37.03
N VAL A 23 -19.09 -24.86 36.71
CA VAL A 23 -19.95 -24.03 35.84
C VAL A 23 -20.52 -22.86 36.65
N GLU A 24 -19.76 -21.99 37.29
CA GLU A 24 -20.39 -20.82 37.92
C GLU A 24 -19.50 -19.60 38.21
N ARG A 25 -18.35 -19.38 37.52
CA ARG A 25 -17.62 -18.08 37.68
C ARG A 25 -16.96 -17.59 36.43
N LEU A 26 -17.62 -16.70 35.72
CA LEU A 26 -16.97 -15.81 34.73
C LEU A 26 -16.32 -14.65 35.49
N ARG A 27 -14.99 -14.53 35.41
CA ARG A 27 -14.24 -13.33 35.83
C ARG A 27 -13.82 -12.53 34.62
N TYR A 28 -14.16 -11.26 34.59
CA TYR A 28 -13.67 -10.30 33.62
C TYR A 28 -12.49 -9.53 34.23
N VAL A 29 -11.37 -9.46 33.51
CA VAL A 29 -10.26 -8.54 33.81
C VAL A 29 -10.34 -7.42 32.79
N VAL A 30 -10.57 -6.20 33.25
CA VAL A 30 -10.57 -4.99 32.43
C VAL A 30 -9.33 -4.20 32.80
N ASP A 31 -8.50 -3.90 31.82
CA ASP A 31 -7.32 -3.07 32.01
C ASP A 31 -7.70 -1.60 32.24
N SER A 32 -7.21 -1.03 33.34
CA SER A 32 -7.70 0.22 33.92
C SER A 32 -7.27 1.51 33.21
N ALA A 33 -6.43 1.44 32.18
CA ALA A 33 -5.87 2.63 31.56
C ALA A 33 -6.82 3.40 30.61
N GLN A 34 -7.88 2.76 30.11
CA GLN A 34 -8.83 3.41 29.18
C GLN A 34 -10.14 3.89 29.83
N CYS A 35 -10.48 3.47 31.01
CA CYS A 35 -11.73 3.89 31.69
C CYS A 35 -11.76 5.35 32.16
N TRP A 36 -10.61 6.01 32.31
CA TRP A 36 -10.55 7.39 32.82
C TRP A 36 -10.89 8.49 31.78
N ARG A 37 -10.92 8.17 30.51
CA ARG A 37 -11.29 9.17 29.47
C ARG A 37 -12.81 9.34 29.28
N VAL A 38 -13.60 8.35 29.63
CA VAL A 38 -15.07 8.38 29.44
C VAL A 38 -15.80 9.09 30.56
N LEU A 39 -15.25 9.11 31.80
CA LEU A 39 -15.87 9.75 32.95
C LEU A 39 -15.66 11.27 33.02
N ARG A 40 -14.84 11.86 32.16
CA ARG A 40 -14.55 13.31 32.19
C ARG A 40 -15.55 14.19 31.44
N ASN A 41 -16.42 13.62 30.60
CA ASN A 41 -17.37 14.37 29.78
C ASN A 41 -18.84 14.32 30.25
N GLY A 42 -19.12 13.77 31.44
CA GLY A 42 -20.50 13.60 31.93
C GLY A 42 -20.89 14.38 33.14
N ALA A 43 -20.06 15.24 33.71
CA ALA A 43 -20.41 15.99 34.93
C ALA A 43 -20.16 17.50 34.73
N SER A 44 -21.20 18.18 34.25
CA SER A 44 -21.33 19.62 34.43
C SER A 44 -22.52 19.89 35.35
N HIS A 45 -22.25 20.65 36.37
CA HIS A 45 -23.05 21.25 37.45
C HIS A 45 -23.10 20.48 38.80
N THR A 46 -22.29 20.86 39.74
CA THR A 46 -22.50 21.76 40.87
C THR A 46 -21.36 21.69 41.89
N HIS A 47 -20.97 22.87 42.35
CA HIS A 47 -20.22 23.27 43.53
C HIS A 47 -18.71 23.06 43.66
N HIS A 48 -18.09 24.22 43.82
CA HIS A 48 -16.71 24.54 44.16
C HIS A 48 -16.12 23.70 45.30
N SER A 49 -14.94 23.16 45.08
CA SER A 49 -13.84 23.14 46.05
C SER A 49 -12.53 22.94 45.29
N ALA A 50 -11.68 23.93 45.34
CA ALA A 50 -10.34 23.90 44.78
C ALA A 50 -9.43 22.96 45.58
N VAL A 51 -8.76 22.04 44.90
CA VAL A 51 -7.62 21.32 45.47
C VAL A 51 -6.41 21.58 44.57
N ASN A 52 -5.46 22.31 45.09
CA ASN A 52 -4.14 22.47 44.53
C ASN A 52 -3.36 21.15 44.62
N ILE A 53 -2.91 20.62 43.51
CA ILE A 53 -1.96 19.51 43.50
C ILE A 53 -0.60 20.07 43.07
N VAL A 54 0.28 20.13 44.07
CA VAL A 54 1.72 20.40 43.89
C VAL A 54 2.40 19.09 43.49
N ASN A 55 3.37 19.18 42.58
CA ASN A 55 4.23 18.09 42.09
C ASN A 55 4.83 17.27 43.25
N GLY A 56 4.57 15.97 43.24
CA GLY A 56 5.23 15.02 44.15
C GLY A 56 4.98 13.58 43.70
N GLY A 57 6.04 12.80 43.64
CA GLY A 57 6.15 11.47 43.04
C GLY A 57 5.12 10.45 43.50
N ILE A 58 4.89 9.47 42.65
CA ILE A 58 3.94 8.37 42.82
C ILE A 58 4.48 7.37 43.87
N PRO A 59 3.74 7.08 44.98
CA PRO A 59 4.11 5.96 45.83
C PRO A 59 3.54 4.65 45.29
N ASN A 60 4.39 3.64 45.18
CA ASN A 60 3.99 2.25 44.98
C ASN A 60 3.27 1.76 46.28
N ASN A 61 1.98 1.57 46.22
CA ASN A 61 1.16 0.65 46.97
C ASN A 61 -0.30 1.16 47.06
N LEU A 62 -1.11 0.80 46.09
CA LEU A 62 -2.57 0.87 46.20
C LEU A 62 -3.14 -0.54 46.18
N GLN A 63 -3.49 -1.06 47.36
CA GLN A 63 -4.37 -2.22 47.50
C GLN A 63 -5.78 -1.81 47.15
N VAL A 64 -6.33 -2.31 46.04
CA VAL A 64 -7.75 -2.15 45.71
C VAL A 64 -8.55 -3.21 46.44
N ARG A 65 -9.36 -2.80 47.41
CA ARG A 65 -10.39 -3.67 48.04
C ARG A 65 -11.50 -3.93 47.02
N SER A 66 -11.71 -5.21 46.68
CA SER A 66 -12.87 -5.67 45.91
C SER A 66 -14.12 -5.65 46.79
N THR A 67 -15.12 -4.84 46.46
CA THR A 67 -16.47 -4.96 47.00
C THR A 67 -17.24 -5.93 46.12
N SER A 68 -17.54 -7.10 46.67
CA SER A 68 -18.45 -8.08 46.07
C SER A 68 -19.90 -7.70 46.40
N ILE A 69 -20.70 -7.43 45.35
CA ILE A 69 -22.15 -7.29 45.50
C ILE A 69 -22.75 -8.69 45.47
N SER A 70 -23.23 -9.16 46.62
CA SER A 70 -24.01 -10.40 46.73
C SER A 70 -25.49 -10.13 46.46
N LEU A 71 -26.04 -10.75 45.42
CA LEU A 71 -27.48 -10.78 45.20
C LEU A 71 -28.14 -11.83 46.12
N PRO A 72 -29.28 -11.52 46.77
CA PRO A 72 -29.92 -12.44 47.69
C PRO A 72 -30.55 -13.64 46.95
N LYS A 73 -30.30 -14.83 47.47
CA LYS A 73 -30.94 -16.08 47.04
C LYS A 73 -32.38 -16.13 47.54
N LYS A 74 -33.26 -16.61 46.67
CA LYS A 74 -34.62 -17.09 46.82
C LYS A 74 -35.76 -16.06 46.74
N TYR A 75 -36.36 -16.05 45.54
CA TYR A 75 -37.82 -15.84 45.46
C TYR A 75 -38.45 -17.10 44.84
N TYR A 76 -39.27 -17.79 45.61
CA TYR A 76 -40.19 -18.81 45.11
C TYR A 76 -41.40 -18.08 44.55
N PHE A 77 -41.59 -18.17 43.21
CA PHE A 77 -42.80 -17.72 42.56
C PHE A 77 -43.78 -18.89 42.46
N CYS A 78 -44.83 -18.87 43.27
CA CYS A 78 -46.03 -19.63 43.00
C CYS A 78 -46.89 -18.82 42.03
N GLY A 79 -46.77 -19.07 40.72
CA GLY A 79 -47.43 -18.26 39.71
C GLY A 79 -48.32 -19.08 38.79
N ASN A 80 -49.54 -18.62 38.68
CA ASN A 80 -50.63 -19.11 37.83
C ASN A 80 -50.16 -19.31 36.37
N LYS A 81 -50.57 -20.41 35.72
CA LYS A 81 -50.19 -20.79 34.32
C LYS A 81 -50.30 -19.66 33.29
N LYS A 82 -51.16 -18.67 33.50
CA LYS A 82 -51.29 -17.49 32.63
C LYS A 82 -50.06 -16.57 32.68
N ASN A 83 -49.39 -16.41 33.82
CA ASN A 83 -48.22 -15.54 33.94
C ASN A 83 -46.94 -16.17 33.35
N ILE A 84 -46.84 -17.50 33.34
CA ILE A 84 -45.74 -18.21 32.69
C ILE A 84 -45.80 -18.05 31.18
N ASN A 85 -46.98 -18.09 30.56
CA ASN A 85 -47.16 -17.86 29.13
C ASN A 85 -46.86 -16.42 28.70
N ILE A 86 -47.17 -15.43 29.57
CA ILE A 86 -46.82 -14.03 29.30
C ILE A 86 -45.28 -13.81 29.39
N MET A 87 -44.64 -14.39 30.42
CA MET A 87 -43.18 -14.35 30.55
C MET A 87 -42.43 -15.07 29.40
N MET A 88 -42.95 -16.21 28.94
CA MET A 88 -42.38 -16.90 27.75
C MET A 88 -42.55 -16.09 26.49
N LYS A 89 -43.71 -15.48 26.26
CA LYS A 89 -43.92 -14.57 25.09
C LYS A 89 -43.03 -13.32 25.16
N LEU A 90 -42.85 -12.72 26.34
CA LEU A 90 -41.92 -11.60 26.56
C LEU A 90 -40.47 -12.00 26.34
N LYS A 91 -40.04 -13.19 26.79
CA LYS A 91 -38.70 -13.73 26.51
C LYS A 91 -38.50 -13.99 25.00
N THR A 92 -39.50 -14.53 24.33
CA THR A 92 -39.42 -14.77 22.86
C THR A 92 -39.35 -13.45 22.08
N ILE A 93 -40.17 -12.47 22.47
CA ILE A 93 -40.14 -11.13 21.87
C ILE A 93 -38.80 -10.44 22.13
N LEU A 94 -38.26 -10.53 23.34
CA LEU A 94 -36.95 -9.96 23.67
C LEU A 94 -35.80 -10.67 22.94
N LEU A 95 -35.85 -12.01 22.84
CA LEU A 95 -34.88 -12.79 22.03
C LEU A 95 -34.99 -12.48 20.54
N THR A 96 -36.20 -12.27 20.01
CA THR A 96 -36.40 -11.88 18.60
C THR A 96 -35.93 -10.45 18.37
N LEU A 97 -36.19 -9.52 19.30
CA LEU A 97 -35.66 -8.15 19.21
C LEU A 97 -34.13 -8.10 19.31
N VAL A 98 -33.54 -8.92 20.20
CA VAL A 98 -32.08 -9.07 20.31
C VAL A 98 -31.50 -9.73 19.07
N ALA A 99 -32.14 -10.76 18.50
CA ALA A 99 -31.73 -11.40 17.28
C ALA A 99 -31.89 -10.46 16.06
N CYS A 100 -32.98 -9.68 15.98
CA CYS A 100 -33.13 -8.62 14.97
C CYS A 100 -32.10 -7.50 15.17
N PHE A 101 -31.80 -7.11 16.40
CA PHE A 101 -30.76 -6.12 16.70
C PHE A 101 -29.36 -6.64 16.32
N PHE A 102 -29.06 -7.92 16.57
CA PHE A 102 -27.82 -8.53 16.08
C PHE A 102 -27.83 -8.77 14.55
N ALA A 103 -28.97 -9.10 13.96
CA ALA A 103 -29.08 -9.25 12.50
C ALA A 103 -28.96 -7.92 11.75
N THR A 104 -29.33 -6.79 12.36
CA THR A 104 -29.11 -5.45 11.79
C THR A 104 -27.68 -4.93 12.02
N PHE A 105 -26.91 -5.52 12.91
CA PHE A 105 -25.49 -5.20 13.13
C PHE A 105 -24.52 -6.13 12.37
N THR A 106 -25.00 -7.18 11.71
CA THR A 106 -24.24 -7.92 10.71
C THR A 106 -24.40 -7.33 9.29
N PHE A 107 -24.55 -6.00 9.14
CA PHE A 107 -23.89 -5.38 8.03
C PHE A 107 -22.40 -5.58 8.32
N ALA A 108 -21.78 -6.48 7.60
CA ALA A 108 -20.35 -6.55 7.50
C ALA A 108 -19.91 -5.09 7.28
N GLN A 109 -19.39 -4.45 8.31
CA GLN A 109 -18.44 -3.40 8.10
C GLN A 109 -17.40 -4.14 7.24
N GLU A 110 -17.43 -3.91 5.92
CA GLU A 110 -16.23 -4.08 5.13
C GLU A 110 -15.24 -3.20 5.87
N THR A 111 -14.53 -3.81 6.81
CA THR A 111 -13.26 -3.27 7.24
C THR A 111 -12.53 -3.17 5.92
N GLU A 112 -12.47 -1.95 5.36
CA GLU A 112 -11.46 -1.64 4.39
C GLU A 112 -10.20 -2.24 5.01
N LEU A 113 -9.77 -3.36 4.47
CA LEU A 113 -8.42 -3.84 4.69
C LEU A 113 -7.56 -2.72 4.10
N VAL A 114 -7.29 -1.69 4.91
CA VAL A 114 -6.23 -0.71 4.70
C VAL A 114 -4.94 -1.50 4.92
N GLY A 115 -4.86 -2.62 4.21
CA GLY A 115 -3.68 -3.45 4.12
C GLY A 115 -2.73 -2.84 3.10
N ALA A 116 -1.48 -3.17 3.23
CA ALA A 116 -0.45 -2.90 2.24
C ALA A 116 -0.90 -3.43 0.87
N ASN A 117 -1.28 -2.53 0.00
CA ASN A 117 -1.84 -2.85 -1.31
C ASN A 117 -1.12 -2.01 -2.35
N CYS A 118 -0.28 -2.63 -3.15
CA CYS A 118 0.59 -1.98 -4.11
C CYS A 118 0.22 -2.37 -5.54
N THR A 119 0.69 -1.61 -6.53
CA THR A 119 0.55 -1.93 -7.95
C THR A 119 1.91 -1.76 -8.62
N SER A 120 2.34 -2.77 -9.37
CA SER A 120 3.55 -2.73 -10.19
C SER A 120 3.22 -3.09 -11.63
N ILE A 121 3.71 -2.30 -12.59
CA ILE A 121 3.64 -2.56 -14.03
C ILE A 121 5.06 -2.78 -14.53
N MET A 122 5.27 -3.85 -15.28
CA MET A 122 6.53 -4.24 -15.88
C MET A 122 6.43 -4.20 -17.39
N VAL A 123 7.40 -3.57 -18.07
CA VAL A 123 7.43 -3.48 -19.54
C VAL A 123 8.76 -3.99 -20.05
N GLY A 124 8.71 -4.99 -20.91
CA GLY A 124 9.90 -5.50 -21.61
C GLY A 124 10.48 -4.50 -22.61
N CYS A 125 11.77 -4.57 -22.88
CA CYS A 125 12.49 -3.59 -23.71
C CYS A 125 11.96 -3.45 -25.15
N LYS A 126 11.35 -4.48 -25.71
CA LYS A 126 10.74 -4.44 -27.07
C LYS A 126 9.28 -3.99 -27.04
N ALA A 127 8.62 -4.10 -25.86
CA ALA A 127 7.28 -3.57 -25.63
C ALA A 127 7.30 -2.06 -25.38
N SER A 128 8.40 -1.50 -24.90
CA SER A 128 8.53 -0.06 -24.66
C SER A 128 8.79 0.73 -25.95
N THR A 129 8.40 2.02 -25.97
CA THR A 129 8.56 2.91 -27.14
C THR A 129 10.00 3.29 -27.41
N ASP A 130 10.80 3.43 -26.35
CA ASP A 130 12.19 3.89 -26.41
C ASP A 130 13.23 2.78 -26.22
N GLY A 131 12.80 1.55 -25.98
CA GLY A 131 13.67 0.40 -25.72
C GLY A 131 14.14 0.26 -24.28
N SER A 132 13.67 1.10 -23.35
CA SER A 132 13.92 0.94 -21.91
C SER A 132 13.19 -0.29 -21.36
N VAL A 133 13.79 -0.92 -20.36
CA VAL A 133 13.08 -1.84 -19.47
C VAL A 133 12.43 -0.99 -18.38
N ILE A 134 11.15 -1.24 -18.09
CA ILE A 134 10.43 -0.46 -17.08
C ILE A 134 9.93 -1.39 -15.97
N THR A 135 10.16 -0.98 -14.73
CA THR A 135 9.46 -1.48 -13.54
C THR A 135 8.84 -0.32 -12.78
N SER A 136 7.86 -0.61 -11.92
CA SER A 136 7.14 0.46 -11.24
C SER A 136 6.51 -0.03 -9.94
N HIS A 137 6.08 0.90 -9.08
CA HIS A 137 5.51 0.58 -7.78
C HIS A 137 4.64 1.72 -7.27
N THR A 138 3.45 1.40 -6.71
CA THR A 138 2.70 2.27 -5.80
C THR A 138 2.82 1.73 -4.39
N CYS A 139 3.23 2.55 -3.44
CA CYS A 139 3.34 2.20 -2.02
C CYS A 139 2.09 2.65 -1.28
N ASP A 140 1.06 1.79 -1.27
CA ASP A 140 -0.28 2.16 -0.81
C ASP A 140 -0.50 1.71 0.62
N SER A 141 -0.08 2.48 1.57
CA SER A 141 -0.40 2.44 3.01
C SER A 141 0.36 3.53 3.76
N LYS A 142 0.35 3.44 5.09
CA LYS A 142 1.03 4.36 6.02
C LYS A 142 2.52 4.03 6.18
N TYR A 143 3.24 3.91 5.06
CA TYR A 143 4.69 3.72 5.04
C TYR A 143 5.43 5.04 5.13
N ARG A 144 6.74 4.98 5.41
CA ARG A 144 7.57 6.18 5.41
C ARG A 144 7.61 6.83 4.02
N THR A 145 7.60 8.15 4.01
CA THR A 145 7.61 8.97 2.80
C THR A 145 8.92 9.72 2.61
N TRP A 146 9.87 9.54 3.50
CA TRP A 146 11.20 10.07 3.29
C TRP A 146 11.99 9.22 2.27
N VAL A 147 12.82 9.91 1.52
CA VAL A 147 13.68 9.36 0.48
C VAL A 147 15.09 9.90 0.67
N LYS A 148 16.10 9.06 0.44
CA LYS A 148 17.51 9.43 0.53
C LYS A 148 18.31 8.71 -0.56
N MET A 149 19.28 9.39 -1.15
CA MET A 149 20.32 8.75 -1.95
C MET A 149 21.41 8.26 -0.98
N GLU A 150 21.54 6.94 -0.86
CA GLU A 150 22.60 6.32 -0.04
C GLU A 150 23.85 6.18 -0.88
N PRO A 151 25.01 6.63 -0.38
CA PRO A 151 26.26 6.55 -1.14
C PRO A 151 26.78 5.10 -1.26
N ALA A 152 27.55 4.84 -2.30
CA ALA A 152 28.40 3.66 -2.36
C ALA A 152 29.43 3.68 -1.22
N ALA A 153 29.85 2.49 -0.76
CA ALA A 153 30.83 2.37 0.32
C ALA A 153 31.75 1.16 0.13
N ASP A 154 33.00 1.32 0.54
CA ASP A 154 33.95 0.21 0.68
C ASP A 154 34.00 -0.26 2.14
N HIS A 155 34.15 -1.54 2.34
CA HIS A 155 34.08 -2.17 3.66
C HIS A 155 35.34 -3.01 3.92
N GLU A 156 35.84 -2.95 5.16
CA GLU A 156 36.96 -3.76 5.60
C GLU A 156 36.60 -5.26 5.67
N PRO A 157 37.54 -6.16 5.40
CA PRO A 157 37.32 -7.59 5.53
C PRO A 157 36.82 -7.99 6.93
N GLY A 158 35.76 -8.79 6.99
CA GLY A 158 35.12 -9.21 8.25
C GLY A 158 34.07 -8.27 8.80
N THR A 159 33.75 -7.16 8.10
CA THR A 159 32.61 -6.30 8.43
C THR A 159 31.31 -7.11 8.37
N MET A 160 30.42 -6.85 9.32
CA MET A 160 29.08 -7.46 9.36
C MET A 160 28.01 -6.42 9.03
N HIS A 161 27.10 -6.79 8.15
CA HIS A 161 25.91 -6.03 7.80
C HIS A 161 24.78 -6.33 8.78
N LYS A 162 24.24 -5.31 9.42
CA LYS A 162 23.10 -5.44 10.34
C LYS A 162 21.79 -5.49 9.57
N VAL A 163 21.01 -6.52 9.83
CA VAL A 163 19.68 -6.74 9.26
C VAL A 163 18.62 -6.26 10.24
N TYR A 164 17.72 -5.39 9.76
CA TYR A 164 16.67 -4.80 10.57
C TYR A 164 15.28 -5.18 10.05
N LYS A 165 14.27 -5.15 10.93
CA LYS A 165 12.84 -5.21 10.60
C LYS A 165 12.17 -3.89 10.97
N GLY A 166 11.23 -3.44 10.16
CA GLY A 166 10.42 -2.25 10.42
C GLY A 166 11.02 -0.93 9.91
N THR A 167 12.08 -0.97 9.11
CA THR A 167 12.72 0.23 8.55
C THR A 167 11.78 1.06 7.68
N MET A 168 10.72 0.45 7.15
CA MET A 168 9.66 1.13 6.39
C MET A 168 8.74 2.04 7.23
N HIS A 169 8.93 2.08 8.56
CA HIS A 169 8.10 2.84 9.51
C HIS A 169 8.90 3.84 10.35
N THR A 170 9.94 4.46 9.79
CA THR A 170 10.78 5.43 10.48
C THR A 170 10.47 6.86 10.06
N SER A 171 10.66 7.84 10.98
CA SER A 171 10.35 9.26 10.74
C SER A 171 11.40 9.97 9.89
N THR A 172 12.66 9.54 9.99
CA THR A 172 13.80 10.09 9.25
C THR A 172 14.80 8.98 8.93
N PRO A 173 15.78 9.19 8.02
CA PRO A 173 16.78 8.17 7.67
C PRO A 173 17.60 7.60 8.83
N ASN A 174 17.77 8.37 9.90
CA ASN A 174 18.58 7.96 11.07
C ASN A 174 17.72 7.54 12.27
N ALA A 175 16.42 7.57 12.13
CA ALA A 175 15.52 7.21 13.21
C ALA A 175 15.42 5.69 13.34
N MET A 176 15.33 5.23 14.59
CA MET A 176 15.26 3.80 14.94
C MET A 176 13.97 3.43 15.69
N GLU A 177 13.00 4.34 15.76
CA GLU A 177 11.67 4.00 16.26
C GLU A 177 11.03 2.93 15.37
N ASN A 178 10.36 1.97 15.97
CA ASN A 178 9.74 0.83 15.28
C ASN A 178 10.72 -0.13 14.56
N VAL A 179 12.03 0.02 14.79
CA VAL A 179 13.06 -0.81 14.16
C VAL A 179 13.62 -1.83 15.15
N THR A 180 13.70 -3.07 14.73
CA THR A 180 14.26 -4.18 15.53
C THR A 180 15.44 -4.81 14.78
N LEU A 181 16.57 -5.02 15.48
CA LEU A 181 17.69 -5.79 14.94
C LEU A 181 17.29 -7.26 14.83
N ALA A 182 17.27 -7.80 13.61
CA ALA A 182 16.92 -9.19 13.34
C ALA A 182 18.13 -10.11 13.35
N GLY A 183 19.32 -9.60 13.03
CA GLY A 183 20.55 -10.35 12.97
C GLY A 183 21.65 -9.63 12.18
N GLU A 184 22.68 -10.38 11.83
CA GLU A 184 23.82 -9.88 11.03
C GLU A 184 24.21 -10.91 9.97
N ILE A 185 24.68 -10.42 8.82
CA ILE A 185 25.23 -11.24 7.73
C ILE A 185 26.61 -10.68 7.34
N PRO A 186 27.50 -11.46 6.70
CA PRO A 186 28.74 -10.93 6.17
C PRO A 186 28.50 -9.78 5.19
N GLU A 187 29.27 -8.70 5.33
CA GLU A 187 29.24 -7.59 4.36
C GLU A 187 30.16 -7.91 3.16
N VAL A 188 29.84 -7.33 2.01
CA VAL A 188 30.67 -7.41 0.81
C VAL A 188 31.72 -6.30 0.83
N ALA A 189 32.81 -6.45 0.05
CA ALA A 189 33.91 -5.47 0.02
C ALA A 189 33.47 -4.10 -0.50
N HIS A 190 32.44 -4.06 -1.37
CA HIS A 190 31.90 -2.82 -1.94
C HIS A 190 30.40 -2.90 -2.05
N THR A 191 29.67 -1.84 -1.63
CA THR A 191 28.23 -1.66 -1.81
C THR A 191 27.94 -0.51 -2.73
N TYR A 192 26.98 -0.71 -3.66
CA TYR A 192 26.55 0.32 -4.61
C TYR A 192 25.69 1.39 -3.95
N ALA A 193 25.77 2.60 -4.50
CA ALA A 193 24.82 3.69 -4.18
C ALA A 193 23.40 3.34 -4.65
N TYR A 194 22.40 3.73 -3.85
CA TYR A 194 21.00 3.43 -4.18
C TYR A 194 20.01 4.46 -3.64
N MET A 195 18.83 4.50 -4.25
CA MET A 195 17.68 5.30 -3.82
C MET A 195 16.91 4.55 -2.74
N ASN A 196 16.96 5.06 -1.51
CA ASN A 196 16.38 4.48 -0.31
C ASN A 196 14.98 5.07 -0.06
N THR A 197 13.95 4.37 -0.51
CA THR A 197 12.52 4.58 -0.21
C THR A 197 12.05 3.56 0.84
N ALA A 198 10.78 3.55 1.25
CA ALA A 198 10.28 2.53 2.18
C ALA A 198 10.60 1.11 1.69
N TYR A 199 10.46 0.89 0.39
CA TYR A 199 10.94 -0.25 -0.35
C TYR A 199 12.01 0.25 -1.31
N PRO A 200 13.32 0.10 -1.01
CA PRO A 200 14.39 0.63 -1.85
C PRO A 200 14.27 0.21 -3.30
N CYS A 201 14.48 1.14 -4.25
CA CYS A 201 13.90 0.94 -5.58
C CYS A 201 14.87 0.99 -6.76
N MET A 202 16.05 1.61 -6.65
CA MET A 202 16.99 1.73 -7.78
C MET A 202 18.42 1.94 -7.28
N ASN A 203 19.41 1.31 -7.92
CA ASN A 203 20.82 1.56 -7.63
C ASN A 203 21.56 2.24 -8.80
N GLU A 204 22.82 2.62 -8.56
CA GLU A 204 23.68 3.28 -9.53
C GLU A 204 24.04 2.43 -10.76
N LYS A 205 23.72 1.13 -10.79
CA LYS A 205 23.94 0.21 -11.92
C LYS A 205 22.70 0.00 -12.78
N GLN A 206 21.62 0.74 -12.49
CA GLN A 206 20.31 0.58 -13.12
C GLN A 206 19.61 -0.75 -12.75
N LEU A 207 19.95 -1.37 -11.63
CA LEU A 207 19.10 -2.40 -11.06
C LEU A 207 17.93 -1.69 -10.36
N ALA A 208 16.70 -2.05 -10.74
CA ALA A 208 15.49 -1.40 -10.26
C ALA A 208 14.47 -2.42 -9.74
N MET A 209 13.70 -2.02 -8.72
CA MET A 209 12.74 -2.91 -8.06
C MET A 209 11.43 -2.18 -7.76
N GLY A 210 10.34 -2.94 -7.85
CA GLY A 210 9.03 -2.61 -7.30
C GLY A 210 8.56 -3.72 -6.37
N GLU A 211 7.45 -3.50 -5.68
CA GLU A 211 6.92 -4.44 -4.69
C GLU A 211 5.40 -4.50 -4.76
N SER A 212 4.80 -5.64 -4.38
CA SER A 212 3.38 -5.76 -4.04
C SER A 212 3.13 -6.98 -3.17
N THR A 213 2.71 -6.76 -1.93
CA THR A 213 2.37 -7.82 -0.97
C THR A 213 1.21 -8.66 -1.49
N PHE A 214 1.36 -9.98 -1.65
CA PHE A 214 0.24 -10.83 -2.09
C PHE A 214 -0.38 -11.66 -0.95
N SER A 215 0.24 -11.71 0.21
CA SER A 215 -0.25 -12.44 1.40
C SER A 215 -0.73 -13.85 1.07
N GLY A 216 0.20 -14.76 0.91
CA GLY A 216 -0.07 -16.17 0.63
C GLY A 216 -0.69 -16.91 1.82
N PRO A 217 -0.70 -18.25 1.80
CA PRO A 217 -1.27 -19.05 2.89
C PRO A 217 -0.59 -18.78 4.24
N ASP A 218 -1.35 -18.42 5.27
CA ASP A 218 -0.84 -18.14 6.63
C ASP A 218 -0.02 -19.28 7.22
N THR A 219 -0.30 -20.52 6.78
CA THR A 219 0.42 -21.73 7.22
C THR A 219 1.91 -21.73 6.85
N LEU A 220 2.31 -20.90 5.89
CA LEU A 220 3.69 -20.77 5.45
C LEU A 220 4.46 -19.65 6.16
N MET A 221 3.77 -18.77 6.86
CA MET A 221 4.39 -17.65 7.59
C MET A 221 5.27 -18.13 8.74
N ASN A 222 6.45 -17.52 8.89
CA ASN A 222 7.35 -17.75 10.01
C ASN A 222 8.03 -16.45 10.44
N GLU A 223 7.46 -15.74 11.39
CA GLU A 223 7.97 -14.46 11.91
C GLU A 223 9.43 -14.53 12.44
N LYS A 224 9.97 -15.75 12.69
CA LYS A 224 11.36 -15.96 13.08
C LYS A 224 12.32 -15.86 11.90
N GLY A 225 11.82 -15.84 10.66
CA GLY A 225 12.64 -15.54 9.49
C GLY A 225 13.32 -14.17 9.67
N MET A 226 14.61 -14.09 9.32
CA MET A 226 15.41 -12.88 9.54
C MET A 226 14.95 -11.72 8.67
N PHE A 227 14.51 -11.98 7.43
CA PHE A 227 14.25 -10.96 6.42
C PHE A 227 12.77 -10.63 6.25
N LEU A 228 12.47 -9.34 6.16
CA LEU A 228 11.32 -8.79 5.46
C LEU A 228 11.77 -8.27 4.09
N ILE A 229 10.80 -7.94 3.24
CA ILE A 229 11.11 -7.67 1.82
C ILE A 229 11.94 -6.40 1.60
N GLU A 230 11.71 -5.34 2.36
CA GLU A 230 12.43 -4.07 2.23
C GLU A 230 13.94 -4.22 2.47
N GLU A 231 14.30 -5.17 3.34
CA GLU A 231 15.70 -5.44 3.66
C GLU A 231 16.37 -6.30 2.58
N LEU A 232 15.63 -7.25 2.00
CA LEU A 232 16.11 -8.04 0.86
C LEU A 232 16.33 -7.15 -0.38
N GLN A 233 15.41 -6.20 -0.64
CA GLN A 233 15.58 -5.22 -1.72
C GLN A 233 16.81 -4.34 -1.48
N ARG A 234 17.00 -3.84 -0.24
CA ARG A 234 18.17 -3.04 0.13
C ARG A 234 19.48 -3.78 -0.14
N ILE A 235 19.59 -5.00 0.34
CA ILE A 235 20.81 -5.82 0.19
C ILE A 235 21.06 -6.15 -1.28
N ALA A 236 20.02 -6.49 -2.05
CA ALA A 236 20.16 -6.79 -3.46
C ALA A 236 20.61 -5.55 -4.26
N LEU A 237 20.06 -4.37 -3.99
CA LEU A 237 20.48 -3.12 -4.62
C LEU A 237 21.91 -2.72 -4.24
N GLN A 238 22.34 -3.00 -3.01
CA GLN A 238 23.71 -2.74 -2.57
C GLN A 238 24.75 -3.68 -3.21
N ARG A 239 24.36 -4.92 -3.61
CA ARG A 239 25.32 -5.97 -3.95
C ARG A 239 25.24 -6.47 -5.38
N CYS A 240 24.18 -6.18 -6.12
CA CYS A 240 23.96 -6.70 -7.47
C CYS A 240 23.85 -5.57 -8.51
N ASP A 241 24.25 -5.88 -9.73
CA ASP A 241 24.19 -4.98 -10.89
C ASP A 241 23.24 -5.47 -12.00
N ASN A 242 22.60 -6.62 -11.79
CA ASN A 242 21.66 -7.22 -12.71
C ASN A 242 20.55 -8.01 -11.99
N ALA A 243 19.44 -8.23 -12.69
CA ALA A 243 18.24 -8.85 -12.13
C ALA A 243 18.46 -10.31 -11.71
N ARG A 244 19.20 -11.11 -12.48
CA ARG A 244 19.38 -12.53 -12.18
C ARG A 244 20.23 -12.76 -10.94
N ASP A 245 21.27 -11.95 -10.73
CA ASP A 245 22.10 -12.04 -9.54
C ASP A 245 21.32 -11.57 -8.30
N ALA A 246 20.48 -10.55 -8.43
CA ALA A 246 19.58 -10.13 -7.36
C ALA A 246 18.59 -11.25 -6.96
N ILE A 247 17.97 -11.94 -7.91
CA ILE A 247 17.09 -13.09 -7.66
C ILE A 247 17.83 -14.21 -6.93
N ARG A 248 19.04 -14.56 -7.38
CA ARG A 248 19.86 -15.60 -6.73
C ARG A 248 20.22 -15.21 -5.30
N LEU A 249 20.74 -14.01 -5.10
CA LEU A 249 21.11 -13.51 -3.77
C LEU A 249 19.92 -13.52 -2.80
N ILE A 250 18.77 -13.01 -3.22
CA ILE A 250 17.55 -13.03 -2.42
C ILE A 250 17.17 -14.47 -2.06
N GLY A 251 17.18 -15.38 -3.04
CA GLY A 251 16.89 -16.80 -2.83
C GLY A 251 17.83 -17.47 -1.84
N GLU A 252 19.13 -17.20 -1.92
CA GLU A 252 20.16 -17.72 -1.01
C GLU A 252 19.98 -17.20 0.42
N LEU A 253 19.74 -15.88 0.58
CA LEU A 253 19.48 -15.25 1.88
C LEU A 253 18.25 -15.84 2.55
N ILE A 254 17.15 -16.00 1.80
CA ILE A 254 15.92 -16.61 2.31
C ILE A 254 16.15 -18.06 2.72
N ALA A 255 16.85 -18.84 1.90
CA ALA A 255 17.13 -20.25 2.21
C ALA A 255 17.96 -20.41 3.50
N GLN A 256 18.92 -19.51 3.74
CA GLN A 256 19.82 -19.57 4.88
C GLN A 256 19.25 -18.97 6.15
N TYR A 257 18.55 -17.82 6.06
CA TYR A 257 18.16 -17.01 7.22
C TYR A 257 16.64 -16.89 7.39
N GLY A 258 15.86 -17.32 6.40
CA GLY A 258 14.40 -17.34 6.42
C GLY A 258 13.74 -16.02 6.04
N TYR A 259 12.54 -16.17 5.48
CA TYR A 259 11.61 -15.08 5.17
C TYR A 259 10.55 -14.98 6.27
N GLY A 260 10.31 -13.78 6.80
CA GLY A 260 9.57 -13.53 8.03
C GLY A 260 8.17 -12.92 7.84
N ASP A 261 7.64 -12.86 6.61
CA ASP A 261 6.35 -12.24 6.32
C ASP A 261 5.37 -13.19 5.62
N GLY A 262 4.13 -12.72 5.39
CA GLY A 262 3.01 -13.52 4.88
C GLY A 262 3.10 -13.90 3.40
N GLY A 263 3.87 -13.18 2.61
CA GLY A 263 4.08 -13.42 1.18
C GLY A 263 4.18 -12.14 0.38
N GLU A 264 5.21 -12.07 -0.47
CA GLU A 264 5.60 -10.87 -1.18
C GLU A 264 5.89 -11.14 -2.63
N CYS A 265 5.53 -10.18 -3.48
CA CYS A 265 5.95 -10.12 -4.86
C CYS A 265 6.86 -8.93 -5.06
N ILE A 266 8.04 -9.15 -5.64
CA ILE A 266 8.92 -8.09 -6.12
C ILE A 266 9.09 -8.16 -7.62
N THR A 267 9.19 -6.99 -8.24
CA THR A 267 9.56 -6.86 -9.63
C THR A 267 11.01 -6.39 -9.70
N ILE A 268 11.82 -7.04 -10.52
CA ILE A 268 13.26 -6.83 -10.59
C ILE A 268 13.64 -6.57 -12.04
N ALA A 269 14.13 -5.38 -12.33
CA ALA A 269 14.50 -4.94 -13.68
C ALA A 269 15.97 -4.54 -13.73
N ASP A 270 16.59 -4.80 -14.86
CA ASP A 270 17.88 -4.25 -15.23
C ASP A 270 17.83 -3.67 -16.65
N LYS A 271 18.98 -3.34 -17.22
CA LYS A 271 19.12 -2.78 -18.57
C LYS A 271 18.61 -3.70 -19.70
N LYS A 272 18.30 -4.96 -19.43
CA LYS A 272 18.00 -5.98 -20.45
C LYS A 272 16.66 -6.65 -20.24
N GLU A 273 16.27 -6.90 -19.00
CA GLU A 273 15.13 -7.76 -18.68
C GLU A 273 14.41 -7.33 -17.40
N VAL A 274 13.15 -7.72 -17.25
CA VAL A 274 12.37 -7.55 -16.04
C VAL A 274 11.73 -8.87 -15.61
N TRP A 275 11.73 -9.11 -14.31
CA TRP A 275 11.27 -10.33 -13.65
C TRP A 275 10.22 -10.00 -12.60
N GLN A 276 9.29 -10.91 -12.39
CA GLN A 276 8.45 -10.99 -11.20
C GLN A 276 8.93 -12.16 -10.35
N MET A 277 9.22 -11.90 -9.06
CA MET A 277 9.61 -12.91 -8.07
C MET A 277 8.58 -12.92 -6.94
N GLU A 278 8.03 -14.09 -6.64
CA GLU A 278 7.07 -14.31 -5.56
C GLU A 278 7.72 -15.16 -4.47
N ILE A 279 7.56 -14.73 -3.20
CA ILE A 279 8.31 -15.23 -2.04
C ILE A 279 7.35 -15.57 -0.91
N LEU A 280 7.59 -16.71 -0.25
CA LEU A 280 6.85 -17.18 0.93
C LEU A 280 7.80 -17.79 1.95
N GLY A 281 7.40 -17.84 3.21
CA GLY A 281 8.08 -18.62 4.22
C GLY A 281 8.00 -20.13 3.96
N GLU A 282 8.73 -20.91 4.75
CA GLU A 282 8.73 -22.40 4.71
C GLU A 282 7.86 -23.02 5.83
N GLY A 283 7.04 -22.18 6.49
CA GLY A 283 6.18 -22.57 7.61
C GLY A 283 6.86 -22.47 8.98
N PRO A 284 6.09 -22.63 10.07
CA PRO A 284 6.53 -22.33 11.43
C PRO A 284 7.63 -23.25 11.95
N ASP A 285 7.79 -24.45 11.36
CA ASP A 285 8.71 -25.48 11.86
C ASP A 285 10.14 -25.32 11.32
N LYS A 286 10.35 -24.45 10.34
CA LYS A 286 11.65 -24.33 9.66
C LYS A 286 11.96 -22.89 9.26
N ILE A 287 13.17 -22.45 9.59
CA ILE A 287 13.74 -21.22 9.04
C ILE A 287 14.11 -21.49 7.59
N GLY A 288 13.59 -20.66 6.70
CA GLY A 288 13.78 -20.81 5.26
C GLY A 288 12.67 -20.09 4.50
N GLY A 289 12.53 -20.41 3.23
CA GLY A 289 11.45 -19.91 2.37
C GLY A 289 11.38 -20.65 1.05
N ILE A 290 10.32 -20.40 0.32
CA ILE A 290 10.11 -20.84 -1.06
C ILE A 290 9.92 -19.62 -1.93
N TRP A 291 10.37 -19.72 -3.16
CA TRP A 291 10.22 -18.62 -4.11
C TRP A 291 10.21 -19.13 -5.55
N ALA A 292 9.53 -18.40 -6.40
CA ALA A 292 9.55 -18.56 -7.85
C ALA A 292 9.74 -17.20 -8.51
N ALA A 293 10.47 -17.15 -9.60
CA ALA A 293 10.65 -15.96 -10.42
C ALA A 293 10.38 -16.29 -11.89
N GLN A 294 9.59 -15.45 -12.55
CA GLN A 294 9.28 -15.55 -13.97
C GLN A 294 9.66 -14.26 -14.69
N ARG A 295 10.41 -14.40 -15.77
CA ARG A 295 10.77 -13.29 -16.65
C ARG A 295 9.59 -12.86 -17.50
N VAL A 296 9.38 -11.55 -17.65
CA VAL A 296 8.47 -10.99 -18.63
C VAL A 296 9.13 -11.04 -20.00
N PRO A 297 8.49 -11.57 -21.05
CA PRO A 297 9.02 -11.51 -22.41
C PRO A 297 9.32 -10.07 -22.84
N ASP A 298 10.36 -9.90 -23.66
CA ASP A 298 10.84 -8.58 -24.08
C ASP A 298 9.76 -7.72 -24.76
N ASP A 299 8.81 -8.34 -25.48
CA ASP A 299 7.73 -7.68 -26.22
C ASP A 299 6.39 -7.70 -25.49
N GLU A 300 6.41 -7.98 -24.18
CA GLU A 300 5.20 -8.08 -23.35
C GLU A 300 5.24 -7.14 -22.13
N VAL A 301 4.06 -7.01 -21.51
CA VAL A 301 3.81 -6.28 -20.28
C VAL A 301 3.20 -7.22 -19.25
N ALA A 302 3.65 -7.14 -18.01
CA ALA A 302 3.06 -7.84 -16.89
C ALA A 302 2.66 -6.86 -15.78
N VAL A 303 1.75 -7.32 -14.90
CA VAL A 303 1.20 -6.51 -13.81
C VAL A 303 1.14 -7.36 -12.54
N SER A 304 1.55 -6.77 -11.42
CA SER A 304 1.42 -7.34 -10.09
C SER A 304 0.65 -6.41 -9.18
N CYS A 305 -0.47 -6.89 -8.63
CA CYS A 305 -1.39 -6.10 -7.80
C CYS A 305 -1.89 -6.89 -6.59
N ASN A 306 -0.98 -7.35 -5.73
CA ASN A 306 -1.30 -8.11 -4.51
C ASN A 306 -1.91 -9.50 -4.78
N VAL A 307 -1.54 -10.10 -5.89
CA VAL A 307 -2.03 -11.41 -6.30
C VAL A 307 -0.88 -12.26 -6.81
N ALA A 308 -0.83 -13.52 -6.40
CA ALA A 308 0.11 -14.47 -6.98
C ALA A 308 -0.23 -14.69 -8.46
N ARG A 309 0.74 -14.42 -9.35
CA ARG A 309 0.54 -14.43 -10.81
C ARG A 309 1.23 -15.59 -11.51
N ILE A 310 2.33 -16.11 -10.93
CA ILE A 310 3.15 -17.14 -11.54
C ILE A 310 2.33 -18.43 -11.68
N GLY A 311 2.35 -19.01 -12.88
CA GLY A 311 1.59 -20.21 -13.21
C GLY A 311 2.40 -21.49 -13.07
N LYS A 312 2.48 -22.24 -14.17
CA LYS A 312 3.28 -23.47 -14.27
C LYS A 312 4.77 -23.13 -14.41
N LEU A 313 5.60 -23.72 -13.53
CA LEU A 313 7.04 -23.52 -13.54
C LEU A 313 7.73 -24.45 -14.54
N ASP A 314 8.34 -23.90 -15.58
CA ASP A 314 9.24 -24.66 -16.45
C ASP A 314 10.70 -24.57 -15.97
N ARG A 315 11.07 -25.44 -15.03
CA ARG A 315 12.40 -25.47 -14.43
C ARG A 315 13.54 -25.76 -15.45
N LYS A 316 13.22 -26.21 -16.65
CA LYS A 316 14.21 -26.45 -17.72
C LYS A 316 14.52 -25.17 -18.47
N ASN A 317 13.58 -24.27 -18.57
CA ASN A 317 13.73 -22.99 -19.26
C ASN A 317 14.34 -21.93 -18.32
N LYS A 318 15.64 -21.99 -18.13
CA LYS A 318 16.39 -21.07 -17.26
C LYS A 318 16.41 -19.61 -17.74
N ASP A 319 16.02 -19.36 -18.99
CA ASP A 319 15.92 -18.00 -19.52
C ASP A 319 14.68 -17.28 -18.98
N TYR A 320 13.65 -18.04 -18.62
CA TYR A 320 12.37 -17.49 -18.16
C TYR A 320 11.97 -17.86 -16.73
N PHE A 321 12.58 -18.90 -16.13
CA PHE A 321 12.20 -19.34 -14.79
C PHE A 321 13.41 -19.60 -13.89
N MET A 322 13.31 -19.06 -12.69
CA MET A 322 14.19 -19.37 -11.57
C MET A 322 13.34 -19.68 -10.34
N CYS A 323 13.73 -20.65 -9.52
CA CYS A 323 12.94 -20.99 -8.33
C CYS A 323 13.73 -21.84 -7.35
N SER A 324 13.28 -21.88 -6.10
CA SER A 324 13.81 -22.78 -5.07
C SER A 324 13.44 -24.24 -5.36
N ASP A 325 14.26 -25.17 -4.85
CA ASP A 325 14.08 -26.62 -5.12
C ASP A 325 13.04 -27.29 -4.22
N ASN A 326 12.62 -26.63 -3.13
CA ASN A 326 11.76 -27.20 -2.09
C ASN A 326 10.27 -26.93 -2.25
N ILE A 327 9.84 -26.24 -3.31
CA ILE A 327 8.47 -25.74 -3.50
C ILE A 327 7.41 -26.84 -3.34
N GLU A 328 7.48 -27.91 -4.15
CA GLU A 328 6.48 -28.99 -4.16
C GLU A 328 6.50 -29.79 -2.86
N LYS A 329 7.69 -29.90 -2.23
CA LYS A 329 7.81 -30.55 -0.92
C LYS A 329 7.09 -29.76 0.16
N VAL A 330 7.24 -28.43 0.16
CA VAL A 330 6.53 -27.53 1.09
C VAL A 330 5.04 -27.55 0.84
N ALA A 331 4.61 -27.42 -0.41
CA ALA A 331 3.20 -27.47 -0.79
C ALA A 331 2.52 -28.77 -0.33
N LYS A 332 3.17 -29.94 -0.50
CA LYS A 332 2.65 -31.23 -0.03
C LYS A 332 2.62 -31.31 1.50
N LYS A 333 3.68 -30.85 2.18
CA LYS A 333 3.76 -30.87 3.65
C LYS A 333 2.59 -30.16 4.31
N TYR A 334 2.17 -29.04 3.75
CA TYR A 334 1.08 -28.20 4.30
C TYR A 334 -0.28 -28.46 3.64
N GLY A 335 -0.41 -29.49 2.77
CA GLY A 335 -1.66 -29.86 2.13
C GLY A 335 -2.16 -28.85 1.09
N LEU A 336 -1.26 -28.01 0.57
CA LEU A 336 -1.56 -26.97 -0.42
C LEU A 336 -1.53 -27.51 -1.86
N TRP A 337 -1.01 -28.72 -2.04
CA TRP A 337 -1.03 -29.50 -3.28
C TRP A 337 -1.00 -30.99 -2.95
N ASP A 338 -1.86 -31.77 -3.61
CA ASP A 338 -2.01 -33.23 -3.35
C ASP A 338 -0.94 -34.10 -4.05
N GLY A 339 -0.08 -33.46 -4.85
CA GLY A 339 0.97 -34.16 -5.61
C GLY A 339 0.52 -34.76 -6.92
N LYS A 340 -0.69 -34.45 -7.38
CA LYS A 340 -1.25 -34.94 -8.64
C LYS A 340 -1.41 -33.82 -9.65
N GLY A 341 -1.27 -34.17 -10.93
CA GLY A 341 -1.36 -33.17 -12.01
C GLY A 341 -0.23 -32.17 -12.03
N ASP A 342 -0.39 -31.12 -12.84
CA ASP A 342 0.56 -30.04 -12.95
C ASP A 342 0.60 -29.19 -11.67
N PHE A 343 1.80 -28.85 -11.23
CA PHE A 343 1.97 -27.88 -10.17
C PHE A 343 1.80 -26.46 -10.75
N ILE A 344 0.81 -25.73 -10.25
CA ILE A 344 0.53 -24.34 -10.61
C ILE A 344 0.76 -23.50 -9.37
N TRP A 345 1.73 -22.60 -9.42
CA TRP A 345 2.17 -21.82 -8.26
C TRP A 345 1.02 -21.04 -7.60
N TRP A 346 0.30 -20.19 -8.34
CA TRP A 346 -0.79 -19.39 -7.77
C TRP A 346 -1.98 -20.22 -7.25
N LYS A 347 -2.18 -21.43 -7.75
CA LYS A 347 -3.22 -22.35 -7.24
C LYS A 347 -2.80 -23.03 -5.94
N ALA A 348 -1.51 -23.34 -5.81
CA ALA A 348 -0.96 -23.89 -4.58
C ALA A 348 -0.80 -22.83 -3.49
N PHE A 349 -0.48 -21.60 -3.89
CA PHE A 349 -0.22 -20.49 -2.97
C PHE A 349 -1.11 -19.29 -3.33
N PRO A 350 -2.45 -19.43 -3.17
CA PRO A 350 -3.38 -18.37 -3.52
C PRO A 350 -3.19 -17.16 -2.61
N SER A 351 -3.34 -15.98 -3.19
CA SER A 351 -3.38 -14.75 -2.42
C SER A 351 -4.65 -14.66 -1.57
N SER A 352 -4.52 -14.19 -0.35
CA SER A 352 -5.67 -13.89 0.51
C SER A 352 -6.61 -12.82 -0.07
N TYR A 353 -6.12 -12.00 -1.02
CA TYR A 353 -6.89 -10.92 -1.66
C TYR A 353 -7.68 -11.34 -2.88
N SER A 354 -7.30 -12.42 -3.56
CA SER A 354 -7.88 -12.80 -4.87
C SER A 354 -8.86 -13.96 -4.82
N GLY A 355 -8.89 -14.70 -3.71
CA GLY A 355 -9.68 -15.94 -3.63
C GLY A 355 -9.14 -17.00 -4.61
N ASN A 356 -10.02 -17.50 -5.50
CA ASN A 356 -9.66 -18.55 -6.47
C ASN A 356 -9.19 -18.00 -7.84
N LYS A 357 -8.87 -16.70 -7.92
CA LYS A 357 -8.39 -16.06 -9.16
C LYS A 357 -6.93 -15.67 -9.03
N ASN A 358 -6.23 -15.58 -10.16
CA ASN A 358 -4.87 -15.07 -10.22
C ASN A 358 -4.81 -13.58 -10.61
N PHE A 359 -5.92 -12.86 -10.47
CA PHE A 359 -6.00 -11.43 -10.78
C PHE A 359 -7.14 -10.76 -10.01
N LYS A 360 -7.11 -9.43 -9.98
CA LYS A 360 -8.16 -8.53 -9.50
C LYS A 360 -8.53 -7.52 -10.60
N GLU A 361 -9.39 -6.58 -10.28
CA GLU A 361 -9.84 -5.53 -11.19
C GLU A 361 -8.69 -4.68 -11.76
N ARG A 362 -7.59 -4.49 -11.02
CA ARG A 362 -6.45 -3.66 -11.47
C ARG A 362 -5.68 -4.29 -12.63
N GLU A 363 -5.36 -5.59 -12.55
CA GLU A 363 -4.73 -6.33 -13.63
C GLU A 363 -5.63 -6.37 -14.87
N TRP A 364 -6.92 -6.67 -14.67
CA TRP A 364 -7.90 -6.67 -15.75
C TRP A 364 -7.97 -5.31 -16.45
N TYR A 365 -8.09 -4.23 -15.66
CA TYR A 365 -8.16 -2.87 -16.20
C TYR A 365 -6.91 -2.51 -17.01
N ILE A 366 -5.72 -2.73 -16.45
CA ILE A 366 -4.47 -2.38 -17.11
C ILE A 366 -4.30 -3.19 -18.41
N PHE A 367 -4.59 -4.49 -18.39
CA PHE A 367 -4.52 -5.34 -19.58
C PHE A 367 -5.52 -4.92 -20.65
N THR A 368 -6.75 -4.61 -20.26
CA THR A 368 -7.79 -4.10 -21.18
C THR A 368 -7.38 -2.76 -21.80
N GLN A 369 -6.70 -1.90 -21.04
CA GLN A 369 -6.21 -0.60 -21.54
C GLN A 369 -5.00 -0.73 -22.49
N LEU A 370 -4.19 -1.78 -22.33
CA LEU A 370 -2.98 -1.98 -23.15
C LEU A 370 -3.21 -2.91 -24.36
N ALA A 371 -4.15 -3.81 -24.26
CA ALA A 371 -4.47 -4.76 -25.32
C ALA A 371 -6.00 -4.97 -25.47
N PRO A 372 -6.75 -3.92 -25.83
CA PRO A 372 -8.20 -4.01 -26.02
C PRO A 372 -8.61 -5.05 -27.07
N SER A 373 -7.74 -5.36 -28.04
CA SER A 373 -7.98 -6.41 -29.05
C SER A 373 -8.11 -7.82 -28.48
N GLN A 374 -7.61 -8.06 -27.25
CA GLN A 374 -7.63 -9.39 -26.62
C GLN A 374 -8.91 -9.66 -25.81
N HIS A 375 -9.76 -8.65 -25.58
CA HIS A 375 -11.09 -8.77 -24.98
C HIS A 375 -11.13 -9.57 -23.66
N PHE A 376 -10.35 -9.15 -22.65
CA PHE A 376 -10.32 -9.78 -21.34
C PHE A 376 -11.66 -9.66 -20.61
N ALA A 377 -12.18 -10.74 -20.05
CA ALA A 377 -13.39 -10.74 -19.25
C ALA A 377 -13.07 -10.51 -17.76
N LEU A 378 -13.77 -9.59 -17.11
CA LEU A 378 -13.58 -9.28 -15.67
C LEU A 378 -13.98 -10.46 -14.78
N ASP A 379 -14.93 -11.29 -15.22
CA ASP A 379 -15.41 -12.49 -14.53
C ASP A 379 -14.63 -13.76 -14.89
N ALA A 380 -13.59 -13.68 -15.74
CA ALA A 380 -12.72 -14.81 -16.07
C ALA A 380 -12.15 -15.48 -14.80
N ASP A 381 -11.83 -16.77 -14.89
CA ASP A 381 -11.19 -17.51 -13.80
C ASP A 381 -9.72 -17.13 -13.63
N GLU A 382 -9.01 -16.88 -14.74
CA GLU A 382 -7.60 -16.50 -14.74
C GLU A 382 -7.26 -15.58 -15.92
N LEU A 383 -6.26 -14.72 -15.74
CA LEU A 383 -5.63 -13.92 -16.78
C LEU A 383 -4.19 -14.42 -17.05
N PRO A 384 -3.66 -14.23 -18.26
CA PRO A 384 -2.28 -14.58 -18.58
C PRO A 384 -1.31 -13.82 -17.64
N PHE A 385 -0.13 -14.41 -17.41
CA PHE A 385 0.93 -13.79 -16.61
C PHE A 385 1.36 -12.43 -17.20
N SER A 386 1.54 -12.38 -18.52
CA SER A 386 1.91 -11.19 -19.29
C SER A 386 1.16 -11.17 -20.62
N ILE A 387 1.08 -10.01 -21.23
CA ILE A 387 0.40 -9.78 -22.50
C ILE A 387 1.28 -9.00 -23.48
N LYS A 388 1.10 -9.26 -24.75
CA LYS A 388 1.60 -8.39 -25.80
C LYS A 388 0.66 -7.20 -25.95
N PRO A 389 1.10 -5.96 -25.73
CA PRO A 389 0.23 -4.79 -25.90
C PRO A 389 -0.05 -4.54 -27.37
N ASP A 390 -1.21 -3.96 -27.70
CA ASP A 390 -1.59 -3.64 -29.08
C ASP A 390 -0.66 -2.56 -29.69
N GLU A 391 -0.16 -1.65 -28.82
CA GLU A 391 0.82 -0.62 -29.18
C GLU A 391 1.97 -0.62 -28.18
N LYS A 392 3.14 -0.14 -28.59
CA LYS A 392 4.27 0.02 -27.69
C LYS A 392 3.95 0.99 -26.57
N VAL A 393 4.40 0.65 -25.36
CA VAL A 393 4.08 1.36 -24.12
C VAL A 393 5.16 2.40 -23.82
N SER A 394 4.77 3.66 -23.76
CA SER A 394 5.66 4.75 -23.34
C SER A 394 5.68 4.88 -21.81
N PRO A 395 6.72 5.50 -21.21
CA PRO A 395 6.69 5.87 -19.79
C PRO A 395 5.47 6.72 -19.42
N GLN A 396 5.04 7.63 -20.31
CA GLN A 396 3.82 8.44 -20.16
C GLN A 396 2.57 7.55 -20.04
N ARG A 397 2.49 6.48 -20.85
CA ARG A 397 1.37 5.54 -20.79
C ARG A 397 1.34 4.80 -19.44
N VAL A 398 2.48 4.43 -18.89
CA VAL A 398 2.56 3.85 -17.54
C VAL A 398 2.12 4.88 -16.48
N MET A 399 2.51 6.15 -16.62
CA MET A 399 2.05 7.23 -15.74
C MET A 399 0.52 7.41 -15.79
N GLU A 400 -0.08 7.34 -16.98
CA GLU A 400 -1.53 7.39 -17.15
C GLU A 400 -2.24 6.22 -16.45
N LEU A 401 -1.73 5.00 -16.60
CA LEU A 401 -2.27 3.82 -15.94
C LEU A 401 -2.17 3.93 -14.41
N PHE A 402 -1.09 4.54 -13.90
CA PHE A 402 -0.94 4.80 -12.47
C PHE A 402 -1.89 5.88 -11.94
N ARG A 403 -2.48 6.70 -12.80
CA ARG A 403 -3.53 7.67 -12.44
C ARG A 403 -4.94 7.07 -12.42
N ALA A 404 -5.11 5.81 -12.84
CA ALA A 404 -6.42 5.22 -13.00
C ALA A 404 -7.20 5.13 -11.68
N ASN A 405 -8.30 5.83 -11.63
CA ASN A 405 -9.31 5.83 -10.58
C ASN A 405 -10.64 5.24 -11.07
N TYR A 406 -10.64 4.74 -12.31
CA TYR A 406 -11.75 4.12 -13.04
C TYR A 406 -12.88 5.06 -13.48
N GLU A 407 -12.80 6.37 -13.27
CA GLU A 407 -13.79 7.29 -13.85
C GLU A 407 -13.94 7.04 -15.36
N GLY A 408 -15.20 6.85 -15.82
CA GLY A 408 -15.53 6.58 -17.21
C GLY A 408 -15.37 5.11 -17.65
N CYS A 409 -14.95 4.19 -16.77
CA CYS A 409 -14.95 2.75 -17.02
C CYS A 409 -16.30 2.16 -16.61
N PRO A 410 -17.14 1.69 -17.55
CA PRO A 410 -18.50 1.24 -17.22
C PRO A 410 -18.57 0.13 -16.18
N GLU A 411 -17.58 -0.74 -16.14
CA GLU A 411 -17.51 -1.89 -15.23
C GLU A 411 -17.05 -1.51 -13.82
N LEU A 412 -16.22 -0.47 -13.67
CA LEU A 412 -15.50 -0.20 -12.44
C LEU A 412 -15.72 1.21 -11.86
N ASP A 413 -16.39 2.13 -12.60
CA ASP A 413 -16.61 3.49 -12.14
C ASP A 413 -17.61 3.53 -10.98
N GLN A 414 -17.12 3.73 -9.77
CA GLN A 414 -17.96 3.82 -8.57
C GLN A 414 -18.77 5.13 -8.49
N THR A 415 -18.48 6.14 -9.32
CA THR A 415 -19.16 7.43 -9.31
C THR A 415 -20.31 7.52 -10.32
N GLN A 416 -20.40 6.60 -11.27
CA GLN A 416 -21.29 6.65 -12.42
C GLN A 416 -22.78 6.79 -12.08
N ASN A 417 -23.21 6.28 -10.93
CA ASN A 417 -24.62 6.34 -10.48
C ASN A 417 -24.93 7.52 -9.56
N LEU A 418 -23.93 8.34 -9.22
CA LEU A 418 -24.09 9.54 -8.40
C LEU A 418 -24.49 10.72 -9.26
N LEU A 419 -25.70 10.67 -9.81
CA LEU A 419 -26.20 11.61 -10.79
C LEU A 419 -27.01 12.72 -10.15
N TYR A 420 -26.92 13.94 -10.72
CA TYR A 420 -27.75 15.07 -10.33
C TYR A 420 -28.16 15.92 -11.54
N PRO A 421 -29.32 16.62 -11.48
CA PRO A 421 -29.76 17.53 -12.54
C PRO A 421 -28.96 18.84 -12.47
N ARG A 422 -28.14 19.11 -13.50
CA ARG A 422 -27.40 20.36 -13.66
C ARG A 422 -28.17 21.31 -14.55
N LYS A 423 -28.54 22.50 -14.05
CA LYS A 423 -29.14 23.58 -14.85
C LYS A 423 -28.03 24.45 -15.42
N ARG A 424 -28.07 24.70 -16.72
CA ARG A 424 -27.18 25.63 -17.41
C ARG A 424 -27.97 26.49 -18.41
N ARG A 425 -27.48 27.70 -18.69
CA ARG A 425 -28.05 28.56 -19.72
C ARG A 425 -27.36 28.29 -21.05
N VAL A 426 -28.14 27.98 -22.09
CA VAL A 426 -27.68 27.77 -23.47
C VAL A 426 -28.56 28.66 -24.35
N ASP A 427 -27.95 29.57 -25.11
CA ASP A 427 -28.62 30.49 -26.01
C ASP A 427 -29.79 31.30 -25.37
N GLY A 428 -29.61 31.60 -24.06
CA GLY A 428 -30.62 32.36 -23.28
C GLY A 428 -31.62 31.47 -22.55
N GLU A 429 -31.75 30.20 -22.90
CA GLU A 429 -32.70 29.26 -22.29
C GLU A 429 -32.04 28.40 -21.19
N ILE A 430 -32.85 27.97 -20.21
CA ILE A 430 -32.40 27.09 -19.14
C ILE A 430 -32.57 25.63 -19.59
N VAL A 431 -31.45 24.97 -19.83
CA VAL A 431 -31.39 23.53 -20.13
C VAL A 431 -31.01 22.77 -18.87
N THR A 432 -31.61 21.61 -18.65
CA THR A 432 -31.27 20.71 -17.55
C THR A 432 -30.63 19.42 -18.10
N ASP A 433 -29.37 19.18 -17.74
CA ASP A 433 -28.64 17.93 -18.06
C ASP A 433 -28.61 17.05 -16.81
N THR A 434 -28.52 15.73 -16.99
CA THR A 434 -28.15 14.80 -15.91
C THR A 434 -26.68 14.49 -16.02
N VAL A 435 -25.90 14.80 -14.99
CA VAL A 435 -24.44 14.61 -14.94
C VAL A 435 -24.01 13.98 -13.63
N VAL A 436 -22.81 13.40 -13.57
CA VAL A 436 -22.21 12.96 -12.31
C VAL A 436 -22.06 14.17 -11.38
N CYS A 437 -22.43 13.99 -10.12
CA CYS A 437 -22.37 15.05 -9.12
C CYS A 437 -20.92 15.54 -8.95
N PRO A 438 -20.67 16.86 -8.95
CA PRO A 438 -19.32 17.38 -8.73
C PRO A 438 -18.69 16.99 -7.38
N ASN A 439 -19.51 16.61 -6.40
CA ASN A 439 -19.04 16.13 -5.09
C ASN A 439 -18.71 14.63 -5.10
N ALA A 440 -19.14 13.89 -6.12
CA ALA A 440 -18.72 12.49 -6.26
C ALA A 440 -17.23 12.44 -6.51
N ASN A 441 -16.52 11.64 -5.71
CA ASN A 441 -15.09 11.45 -5.89
C ASN A 441 -14.75 9.96 -5.96
N PRO A 442 -13.77 9.57 -6.80
CA PRO A 442 -13.43 8.17 -6.98
C PRO A 442 -12.69 7.53 -5.79
N TRP A 443 -12.42 8.30 -4.74
CA TRP A 443 -11.77 7.85 -3.50
C TRP A 443 -12.67 8.02 -2.28
N MET A 444 -14.00 7.92 -2.45
CA MET A 444 -14.95 7.91 -1.34
C MET A 444 -14.57 6.89 -0.29
N ASP A 445 -14.66 7.27 0.98
CA ASP A 445 -14.44 6.34 2.08
C ASP A 445 -15.61 5.35 2.29
N GLY A 446 -15.41 4.35 3.15
CA GLY A 446 -16.42 3.33 3.42
C GLY A 446 -17.72 3.89 3.98
N ASN A 447 -17.66 4.98 4.78
CA ASN A 447 -18.84 5.61 5.37
C ASN A 447 -19.64 6.38 4.30
N GLU A 448 -18.96 7.10 3.40
CA GLU A 448 -19.61 7.79 2.29
C GLU A 448 -20.35 6.78 1.38
N ARG A 449 -19.67 5.68 0.99
CA ARG A 449 -20.28 4.60 0.20
C ARG A 449 -21.48 3.98 0.91
N ALA A 450 -21.35 3.68 2.20
CA ALA A 450 -22.42 3.13 3.02
C ALA A 450 -23.64 4.08 3.07
N MET A 451 -23.38 5.38 3.24
CA MET A 451 -24.46 6.40 3.24
C MET A 451 -25.22 6.42 1.92
N TYR A 452 -24.54 6.44 0.77
CA TYR A 452 -25.23 6.40 -0.54
C TYR A 452 -26.02 5.10 -0.73
N ASN A 453 -25.48 3.97 -0.32
CA ASN A 453 -26.14 2.67 -0.41
C ASN A 453 -27.32 2.51 0.59
N MET A 454 -27.30 3.22 1.73
CA MET A 454 -28.47 3.32 2.61
C MET A 454 -29.62 4.10 1.97
N LEU A 455 -29.33 5.16 1.22
CA LEU A 455 -30.35 5.92 0.50
C LEU A 455 -30.93 5.12 -0.67
N LYS A 456 -30.09 4.44 -1.42
CA LYS A 456 -30.48 3.57 -2.54
C LYS A 456 -29.48 2.43 -2.67
N PRO A 457 -29.86 1.19 -2.29
CA PRO A 457 -28.98 0.03 -2.40
C PRO A 457 -28.40 -0.17 -3.80
N GLY A 458 -27.11 -0.47 -3.90
CA GLY A 458 -26.41 -0.68 -5.17
C GLY A 458 -26.05 0.60 -5.93
N THR A 459 -26.11 1.78 -5.30
CA THR A 459 -25.69 3.04 -5.92
C THR A 459 -24.18 3.07 -6.14
N VAL A 460 -23.39 2.61 -5.16
CA VAL A 460 -21.92 2.60 -5.22
C VAL A 460 -21.42 1.19 -4.97
N THR A 461 -20.67 0.65 -5.92
CA THR A 461 -19.88 -0.58 -5.74
C THR A 461 -18.41 -0.19 -5.65
N PHE A 462 -17.72 -0.66 -4.62
CA PHE A 462 -16.30 -0.35 -4.45
C PHE A 462 -15.45 -1.26 -5.33
N TYR A 463 -14.62 -0.61 -6.13
CA TYR A 463 -13.50 -1.23 -6.82
C TYR A 463 -12.23 -0.47 -6.49
N ARG A 464 -11.21 -1.21 -6.06
CA ARG A 464 -9.94 -0.59 -5.69
C ARG A 464 -9.19 -0.11 -6.93
N GLY A 465 -9.05 1.21 -7.08
CA GLY A 465 -8.30 1.82 -8.18
C GLY A 465 -6.78 1.53 -8.13
N VAL A 466 -6.10 1.83 -9.22
CA VAL A 466 -4.63 1.86 -9.27
C VAL A 466 -4.13 3.06 -8.46
N ALA A 467 -4.70 4.24 -8.70
CA ALA A 467 -4.45 5.44 -7.91
C ALA A 467 -5.27 5.43 -6.62
N MET A 468 -4.59 5.42 -5.47
CA MET A 468 -5.27 5.44 -4.17
C MET A 468 -4.95 6.70 -3.37
N SER A 469 -5.97 7.20 -2.64
CA SER A 469 -5.85 8.43 -1.83
C SER A 469 -4.98 8.27 -0.58
N TRP A 470 -4.58 7.04 -0.23
CA TRP A 470 -3.68 6.72 0.89
C TRP A 470 -2.31 6.22 0.43
N CYS A 471 -1.96 6.41 -0.84
CA CYS A 471 -0.62 6.12 -1.35
C CYS A 471 0.42 7.00 -0.64
N SER A 472 1.53 6.40 -0.24
CA SER A 472 2.65 7.12 0.35
C SER A 472 3.52 7.78 -0.72
N TYR A 473 3.88 6.99 -1.72
CA TYR A 473 4.62 7.42 -2.91
C TYR A 473 4.44 6.40 -4.04
N SER A 474 4.87 6.77 -5.22
CA SER A 474 4.96 5.83 -6.34
C SER A 474 6.20 6.09 -7.19
N THR A 475 6.71 5.02 -7.81
CA THR A 475 7.88 5.05 -8.71
C THR A 475 7.54 4.43 -10.04
N ILE A 476 8.08 5.00 -11.12
CA ILE A 476 8.17 4.36 -12.43
C ILE A 476 9.63 4.49 -12.84
N ILE A 477 10.32 3.38 -13.06
CA ILE A 477 11.77 3.37 -13.25
C ILE A 477 12.09 2.82 -14.63
N GLN A 478 12.83 3.61 -15.41
CA GLN A 478 13.39 3.22 -16.70
C GLN A 478 14.85 2.81 -16.52
N CYS A 479 15.19 1.62 -17.03
CA CYS A 479 16.56 1.14 -17.17
C CYS A 479 16.93 1.24 -18.65
N ARG A 480 17.87 2.13 -19.01
CA ARG A 480 18.19 2.52 -20.39
C ARG A 480 19.61 2.15 -20.75
N SER A 481 19.77 1.02 -21.45
CA SER A 481 21.07 0.41 -21.75
C SER A 481 21.99 1.24 -22.65
N TRP A 482 21.45 2.22 -23.38
CA TRP A 482 22.21 3.07 -24.32
C TRP A 482 22.80 4.31 -23.67
N LEU A 483 22.56 4.54 -22.39
CA LEU A 483 23.11 5.65 -21.62
C LEU A 483 24.08 5.15 -20.55
N PRO A 484 25.06 5.99 -20.14
CA PRO A 484 25.84 5.71 -18.94
C PRO A 484 24.93 5.47 -17.73
N ASP A 485 25.35 4.63 -16.79
CA ASP A 485 24.50 4.19 -15.67
C ASP A 485 23.97 5.36 -14.84
N GLU A 486 24.78 6.40 -14.65
CA GLU A 486 24.40 7.60 -13.90
C GLU A 486 23.19 8.35 -14.51
N VAL A 487 22.98 8.23 -15.81
CA VAL A 487 21.90 8.88 -16.58
C VAL A 487 20.86 7.87 -17.03
N GLY A 488 21.27 6.63 -17.26
CA GLY A 488 20.43 5.56 -17.80
C GLY A 488 19.31 5.13 -16.86
N GLY A 489 19.59 5.02 -15.56
CA GLY A 489 18.57 4.79 -14.52
C GLY A 489 17.81 6.09 -14.23
N LEU A 490 16.50 6.09 -14.51
CA LEU A 490 15.63 7.24 -14.28
C LEU A 490 14.36 6.81 -13.53
N CYS A 491 14.20 7.29 -12.29
CA CYS A 491 13.01 7.12 -11.49
C CYS A 491 12.09 8.34 -11.61
N TRP A 492 10.88 8.13 -12.11
CA TRP A 492 9.78 9.09 -12.04
C TRP A 492 9.06 8.93 -10.70
N PHE A 493 9.48 9.74 -9.72
CA PHE A 493 9.01 9.66 -8.34
C PHE A 493 7.82 10.58 -8.09
N SER A 494 6.80 10.09 -7.40
CA SER A 494 5.64 10.89 -6.97
C SER A 494 5.28 10.60 -5.53
N LEU A 495 4.99 11.64 -4.76
CA LEU A 495 4.47 11.54 -3.39
C LEU A 495 2.95 11.62 -3.38
N GLU A 496 2.32 10.97 -2.39
CA GLU A 496 0.87 10.97 -2.18
C GLU A 496 0.12 10.29 -3.35
N ASN A 497 -1.15 10.56 -3.56
CA ASN A 497 -2.00 9.94 -4.58
C ASN A 497 -1.40 10.13 -6.00
N PRO A 498 -0.98 9.06 -6.69
CA PRO A 498 -0.37 9.16 -8.02
C PRO A 498 -1.34 9.69 -9.09
N GLY A 499 -2.66 9.65 -8.82
CA GLY A 499 -3.69 10.24 -9.68
C GLY A 499 -3.77 11.76 -9.60
N GLN A 500 -3.11 12.37 -8.63
CA GLN A 500 -3.23 13.80 -8.33
C GLN A 500 -1.88 14.52 -8.20
N SER A 501 -0.77 13.81 -8.19
CA SER A 501 0.55 14.36 -7.93
C SER A 501 1.46 14.30 -9.16
N PRO A 502 2.38 15.28 -9.34
CA PRO A 502 3.31 15.28 -10.45
C PRO A 502 4.42 14.24 -10.21
N ARG A 503 5.11 13.86 -11.26
CA ARG A 503 6.27 12.98 -11.19
C ARG A 503 7.56 13.78 -11.29
N ILE A 504 8.42 13.59 -10.33
CA ILE A 504 9.73 14.23 -10.22
C ILE A 504 10.77 13.26 -10.79
N PRO A 505 11.52 13.63 -11.84
CA PRO A 505 12.59 12.78 -12.35
C PRO A 505 13.79 12.79 -11.39
N ILE A 506 14.26 11.59 -11.00
CA ILE A 506 15.42 11.36 -10.14
C ILE A 506 16.32 10.34 -10.84
N TYR A 507 17.58 10.68 -11.04
CA TYR A 507 18.55 9.85 -11.76
C TYR A 507 19.36 8.96 -10.82
N ALA A 508 19.77 7.79 -11.30
CA ALA A 508 20.64 6.85 -10.57
C ALA A 508 22.00 7.49 -10.16
N GLY A 509 22.47 8.46 -10.92
CA GLY A 509 23.70 9.18 -10.65
C GLY A 509 23.59 10.33 -9.65
N GLU A 510 22.40 10.62 -9.14
CA GLU A 510 22.21 11.68 -8.14
C GLU A 510 22.77 11.26 -6.77
N THR A 511 23.26 12.24 -6.03
CA THR A 511 23.90 12.04 -4.71
C THR A 511 23.14 12.71 -3.59
N SER A 512 22.16 13.56 -3.91
CA SER A 512 21.38 14.31 -2.93
C SER A 512 20.01 14.67 -3.46
N LEU A 513 19.04 14.75 -2.57
CA LEU A 513 17.68 15.22 -2.84
C LEU A 513 17.39 16.53 -2.11
N PRO A 514 16.38 17.31 -2.55
CA PRO A 514 16.03 18.58 -1.92
C PRO A 514 15.61 18.43 -0.45
N ALA A 515 15.72 19.53 0.31
CA ALA A 515 15.26 19.58 1.70
C ALA A 515 13.78 19.16 1.81
N GLY A 516 13.47 18.40 2.87
CA GLY A 516 12.14 17.90 3.18
C GLY A 516 11.84 16.52 2.58
N PHE A 517 12.65 16.03 1.62
CA PHE A 517 12.54 14.63 1.16
C PHE A 517 13.00 13.62 2.21
N ASN A 518 13.80 14.05 3.19
CA ASN A 518 14.30 13.21 4.28
C ASN A 518 13.41 13.21 5.53
N ILE A 519 12.16 13.66 5.42
CA ILE A 519 11.19 13.73 6.53
C ILE A 519 9.93 12.96 6.16
N CYS A 520 9.51 12.03 7.01
CA CYS A 520 8.26 11.31 6.83
C CYS A 520 7.05 12.20 7.19
N GLY A 521 6.12 12.35 6.25
CA GLY A 521 4.88 13.10 6.46
C GLY A 521 3.76 12.31 7.16
N HIS A 522 3.93 11.00 7.43
CA HIS A 522 2.88 10.16 8.02
C HIS A 522 2.84 10.14 9.55
N PHE A 523 3.87 10.68 10.22
CA PHE A 523 3.89 10.79 11.70
C PHE A 523 3.07 11.97 12.24
N GLY A 524 2.50 12.77 11.36
CA GLY A 524 1.69 13.93 11.68
C GLY A 524 1.92 15.06 10.69
N TYR A 525 1.19 16.17 10.85
CA TYR A 525 1.42 17.35 10.04
C TYR A 525 2.81 17.94 10.33
N ASN A 526 3.60 18.09 9.27
CA ASN A 526 4.90 18.75 9.32
C ASN A 526 5.11 19.52 8.01
N GLU A 527 5.12 20.84 8.09
CA GLU A 527 5.27 21.72 6.92
C GLU A 527 6.61 21.54 6.19
N ASN A 528 7.63 21.00 6.87
CA ASN A 528 8.92 20.71 6.26
C ASN A 528 8.95 19.38 5.51
N ALA A 529 7.98 18.49 5.72
CA ALA A 529 7.87 17.24 4.96
C ALA A 529 7.21 17.51 3.61
N VAL A 530 7.91 17.17 2.53
CA VAL A 530 7.46 17.45 1.14
C VAL A 530 6.08 16.86 0.84
N LEU A 531 5.74 15.70 1.42
CA LEU A 531 4.43 15.07 1.28
C LEU A 531 3.28 16.05 1.52
N TRP A 532 3.37 16.89 2.56
CA TRP A 532 2.27 17.77 2.95
C TRP A 532 1.99 18.91 1.98
N HIS A 533 2.96 19.29 1.15
CA HIS A 533 2.73 20.27 0.10
C HIS A 533 1.78 19.71 -0.99
N TYR A 534 1.89 18.42 -1.32
CA TYR A 534 0.98 17.76 -2.26
C TYR A 534 -0.34 17.36 -1.59
N ARG A 535 -0.26 16.76 -0.40
CA ARG A 535 -1.43 16.21 0.31
C ARG A 535 -2.51 17.24 0.57
N LYS A 536 -2.17 18.47 0.96
CA LYS A 536 -3.16 19.51 1.26
C LYS A 536 -4.01 19.85 0.04
N ALA A 537 -3.39 20.13 -1.10
CA ALA A 537 -4.11 20.42 -2.34
C ALA A 537 -4.91 19.20 -2.84
N ASN A 538 -4.30 18.01 -2.81
CA ASN A 538 -4.94 16.78 -3.28
C ASN A 538 -6.20 16.43 -2.46
N LYS A 539 -6.13 16.54 -1.13
CA LYS A 539 -7.29 16.26 -0.26
C LYS A 539 -8.40 17.29 -0.43
N LEU A 540 -8.06 18.58 -0.58
CA LEU A 540 -9.05 19.60 -0.91
C LEU A 540 -9.72 19.34 -2.26
N ALA A 541 -8.95 18.90 -3.26
CA ALA A 541 -9.51 18.57 -4.57
C ALA A 541 -10.54 17.44 -4.50
N GLN A 542 -10.35 16.44 -3.63
CA GLN A 542 -11.26 15.30 -3.47
C GLN A 542 -12.64 15.72 -2.94
N ILE A 543 -12.75 16.79 -2.17
CA ILE A 543 -14.02 17.25 -1.58
C ILE A 543 -15.04 17.61 -2.65
N ARG A 544 -14.59 18.21 -3.77
CA ARG A 544 -15.43 18.58 -4.92
C ARG A 544 -14.72 18.24 -6.22
N TRP A 545 -14.39 16.96 -6.38
CA TRP A 545 -13.56 16.45 -7.45
C TRP A 545 -13.98 16.92 -8.84
N GLY A 546 -15.27 16.88 -9.15
CA GLY A 546 -15.80 17.35 -10.45
C GLY A 546 -15.58 18.84 -10.75
N ASN A 547 -15.29 19.67 -9.72
CA ASN A 547 -14.98 21.09 -9.90
C ASN A 547 -13.48 21.39 -9.96
N THR A 548 -12.64 20.51 -9.43
CA THR A 548 -11.21 20.76 -9.19
C THR A 548 -10.30 19.95 -10.11
N LYS A 549 -10.76 18.78 -10.56
CA LYS A 549 -9.94 17.80 -11.28
C LYS A 549 -9.29 18.38 -12.54
N ASP A 550 -10.01 19.15 -13.35
CA ASP A 550 -9.48 19.68 -14.60
C ASP A 550 -8.31 20.64 -14.35
N TYR A 551 -8.41 21.48 -13.32
CA TYR A 551 -7.34 22.38 -12.94
C TYR A 551 -6.11 21.62 -12.39
N LEU A 552 -6.35 20.63 -11.53
CA LEU A 552 -5.29 19.79 -10.95
C LEU A 552 -4.58 18.98 -12.05
N LEU A 553 -5.33 18.23 -12.85
CA LEU A 553 -4.77 17.35 -13.89
C LEU A 553 -4.04 18.13 -15.00
N LYS A 554 -4.50 19.34 -15.32
CA LYS A 554 -3.78 20.25 -16.22
C LYS A 554 -2.39 20.61 -15.68
N ASN A 555 -2.24 20.80 -14.37
CA ASN A 555 -0.96 21.07 -13.76
C ASN A 555 -0.05 19.82 -13.70
N VAL A 556 -0.62 18.63 -13.46
CA VAL A 556 0.11 17.37 -13.58
C VAL A 556 0.67 17.22 -14.99
N ALA A 557 -0.18 17.31 -16.01
CA ALA A 557 0.21 17.19 -17.42
C ALA A 557 1.29 18.21 -17.81
N ARG A 558 1.15 19.47 -17.35
CA ARG A 558 2.15 20.53 -17.62
C ARG A 558 3.55 20.18 -17.11
N TYR A 559 3.65 19.60 -15.92
CA TYR A 559 4.94 19.22 -15.35
C TYR A 559 5.52 17.96 -16.02
N GLU A 560 4.69 16.99 -16.37
CA GLU A 560 5.14 15.82 -17.12
C GLU A 560 5.65 16.24 -18.51
N GLU A 561 4.89 17.05 -19.25
CA GLU A 561 5.30 17.60 -20.54
C GLU A 561 6.60 18.41 -20.42
N LYS A 562 6.71 19.28 -19.40
CA LYS A 562 7.93 20.04 -19.12
C LYS A 562 9.13 19.11 -18.97
N ALA A 563 9.01 18.06 -18.15
CA ALA A 563 10.11 17.12 -17.95
C ALA A 563 10.51 16.43 -19.27
N PHE A 564 9.55 15.85 -20.01
CA PHE A 564 9.86 15.18 -21.28
C PHE A 564 10.51 16.09 -22.33
N ASN A 565 10.20 17.38 -22.31
CA ASN A 565 10.81 18.37 -23.21
C ASN A 565 12.22 18.78 -22.76
N GLU A 566 12.52 18.81 -21.47
CA GLU A 566 13.80 19.31 -20.93
C GLU A 566 14.85 18.19 -20.74
N LEU A 567 14.42 16.96 -20.41
CA LEU A 567 15.35 15.87 -20.11
C LEU A 567 16.33 15.52 -21.24
N PRO A 568 15.98 15.54 -22.54
CA PRO A 568 16.94 15.22 -23.58
C PRO A 568 18.18 16.14 -23.57
N ASP A 569 18.00 17.44 -23.35
CA ASP A 569 19.12 18.38 -23.30
C ASP A 569 19.92 18.24 -22.00
N LEU A 570 19.25 18.03 -20.87
CA LEU A 570 19.87 17.74 -19.57
C LEU A 570 20.76 16.49 -19.68
N GLU A 571 20.21 15.40 -20.20
CA GLU A 571 20.89 14.11 -20.36
C GLU A 571 22.10 14.22 -21.28
N LYS A 572 21.96 14.88 -22.42
CA LYS A 572 23.07 15.16 -23.34
C LYS A 572 24.20 15.92 -22.64
N LYS A 573 23.87 16.92 -21.82
CA LYS A 573 24.84 17.68 -21.02
C LYS A 573 25.56 16.79 -20.00
N ALA A 574 24.80 16.00 -19.23
CA ALA A 574 25.36 15.10 -18.23
C ALA A 574 26.26 14.03 -18.87
N VAL A 575 25.81 13.40 -19.99
CA VAL A 575 26.60 12.40 -20.73
C VAL A 575 27.92 12.99 -21.27
N ASN A 576 27.90 14.22 -21.76
CA ASN A 576 29.13 14.88 -22.23
C ASN A 576 30.11 15.11 -21.07
N LEU A 577 29.63 15.57 -19.92
CA LEU A 577 30.48 15.73 -18.73
C LEU A 577 31.08 14.39 -18.27
N LEU A 578 30.31 13.31 -18.29
CA LEU A 578 30.82 11.97 -17.96
C LEU A 578 31.88 11.49 -18.96
N LYS A 579 31.70 11.73 -20.24
CA LYS A 579 32.70 11.42 -21.28
C LYS A 579 34.01 12.20 -21.09
N ASP A 580 33.91 13.43 -20.57
CA ASP A 580 35.07 14.28 -20.26
C ASP A 580 35.72 13.90 -18.91
N GLY A 581 35.26 12.85 -18.23
CA GLY A 581 35.74 12.43 -16.91
C GLY A 581 35.30 13.31 -15.74
N LYS A 582 34.31 14.22 -15.97
CA LYS A 582 33.81 15.19 -14.98
C LYS A 582 32.58 14.67 -14.24
N LYS A 583 32.72 13.52 -13.57
CA LYS A 583 31.61 12.83 -12.88
C LYS A 583 30.90 13.73 -11.87
N GLU A 584 31.64 14.46 -11.03
CA GLU A 584 31.06 15.34 -10.01
C GLU A 584 30.25 16.51 -10.62
N GLU A 585 30.70 17.03 -11.77
CA GLU A 585 29.97 18.10 -12.46
C GLU A 585 28.65 17.56 -13.06
N ALA A 586 28.68 16.36 -13.62
CA ALA A 586 27.46 15.68 -14.09
C ALA A 586 26.46 15.46 -12.96
N GLN A 587 26.92 14.97 -11.81
CA GLN A 587 26.09 14.78 -10.61
C GLN A 587 25.48 16.11 -10.13
N LYS A 588 26.25 17.19 -10.08
CA LYS A 588 25.73 18.53 -9.71
C LYS A 588 24.65 19.01 -10.67
N VAL A 589 24.79 18.74 -11.96
CA VAL A 589 23.79 19.12 -12.97
C VAL A 589 22.49 18.34 -12.77
N LEU A 590 22.54 17.04 -12.50
CA LEU A 590 21.37 16.19 -12.23
C LEU A 590 20.70 16.60 -10.91
N ASN A 591 21.45 16.66 -9.81
CA ASN A 591 20.93 17.08 -8.49
C ASN A 591 20.21 18.44 -8.56
N ARG A 592 20.79 19.39 -9.29
CA ARG A 592 20.21 20.73 -9.41
C ARG A 592 18.90 20.69 -10.19
N TYR A 593 18.84 19.96 -11.29
CA TYR A 593 17.62 19.85 -12.08
C TYR A 593 16.46 19.28 -11.24
N THR A 594 16.70 18.16 -10.55
CA THR A 594 15.71 17.55 -9.66
C THR A 594 15.27 18.49 -8.55
N ALA A 595 16.22 19.24 -7.94
CA ALA A 595 15.91 20.21 -6.89
C ALA A 595 15.05 21.37 -7.41
N ASP A 596 15.39 21.95 -8.56
CA ASP A 596 14.65 23.05 -9.18
C ASP A 596 13.26 22.60 -9.63
N PHE A 597 13.15 21.40 -10.19
CA PHE A 597 11.89 20.80 -10.63
C PHE A 597 10.96 20.50 -9.45
N ALA A 598 11.47 19.84 -8.41
CA ALA A 598 10.72 19.55 -7.18
C ALA A 598 10.28 20.84 -6.48
N GLY A 599 11.13 21.87 -6.45
CA GLY A 599 10.78 23.20 -5.92
C GLY A 599 9.62 23.84 -6.65
N ALA A 600 9.65 23.81 -7.99
CA ALA A 600 8.58 24.37 -8.83
C ALA A 600 7.24 23.62 -8.67
N THR A 601 7.27 22.27 -8.62
CA THR A 601 6.05 21.49 -8.38
C THR A 601 5.48 21.76 -7.00
N ARG A 602 6.33 21.82 -5.96
CA ARG A 602 5.92 22.14 -4.59
C ARG A 602 5.22 23.50 -4.51
N GLN A 603 5.80 24.53 -5.11
CA GLN A 603 5.21 25.86 -5.16
C GLN A 603 3.84 25.84 -5.82
N THR A 604 3.72 25.18 -6.97
CA THR A 604 2.44 25.09 -7.70
C THR A 604 1.35 24.38 -6.87
N TRP A 605 1.68 23.33 -6.11
CA TRP A 605 0.70 22.66 -5.26
C TRP A 605 0.30 23.51 -4.05
N GLN A 606 1.19 24.34 -3.52
CA GLN A 606 0.83 25.34 -2.49
C GLN A 606 -0.11 26.41 -3.05
N GLU A 607 0.16 26.93 -4.24
CA GLU A 607 -0.73 27.89 -4.93
C GLU A 607 -2.09 27.24 -5.25
N MET A 608 -2.10 25.96 -5.63
CA MET A 608 -3.32 25.19 -5.88
C MET A 608 -4.15 25.00 -4.60
N GLU A 609 -3.50 24.73 -3.45
CA GLU A 609 -4.19 24.69 -2.16
C GLU A 609 -4.93 26.00 -1.91
N HIS A 610 -4.27 27.15 -2.05
CA HIS A 610 -4.89 28.48 -1.88
C HIS A 610 -6.06 28.68 -2.87
N LYS A 611 -5.89 28.25 -4.12
CA LYS A 611 -6.93 28.32 -5.14
C LYS A 611 -8.17 27.50 -4.79
N PHE A 612 -7.99 26.31 -4.22
CA PHE A 612 -9.13 25.49 -3.80
C PHE A 612 -9.82 26.08 -2.58
N TRP A 613 -9.11 26.66 -1.61
CA TRP A 613 -9.72 27.41 -0.51
C TRP A 613 -10.57 28.58 -1.03
N GLU A 614 -10.08 29.33 -2.02
CA GLU A 614 -10.86 30.39 -2.66
C GLU A 614 -12.13 29.84 -3.35
N MET A 615 -12.05 28.70 -4.03
CA MET A 615 -13.20 28.06 -4.68
C MET A 615 -14.27 27.63 -3.68
N PHE A 616 -13.87 27.30 -2.46
CA PHE A 616 -14.75 26.76 -1.41
C PHE A 616 -15.18 27.80 -0.36
N TRP A 617 -14.95 29.09 -0.60
CA TRP A 617 -15.25 30.15 0.36
C TRP A 617 -16.74 30.21 0.81
N THR A 618 -17.67 29.71 0.00
CA THR A 618 -19.10 29.60 0.35
C THR A 618 -19.44 28.27 1.06
N GLY A 619 -18.48 27.38 1.29
CA GLY A 619 -18.66 26.06 1.90
C GLY A 619 -18.22 24.94 0.96
N PHE A 620 -18.03 23.76 1.54
CA PHE A 620 -17.64 22.54 0.85
C PHE A 620 -18.81 21.80 0.25
#